data_7f267293e6772c9d612ee980a4be9bfb
#
_entry.id   7f267293e6772c9d612ee980a4be9bfb
#
_cell.length_a   1.000
_cell.length_b   1.000
_cell.length_c   1.000
_cell.angle_alpha   90.00
_cell.angle_beta   90.00
_cell.angle_gamma   90.00
#
_symmetry.space_group_name_H-M   'P 1'
#
loop_
_entity.id
_entity.type
_entity.pdbx_description
1 polymer ?
#
loop_
_entity_poly.entity_id
_entity_poly.type
_entity_poly.pdbx_seq_one_letter_code
_entity_poly.pdbx_strand_id
1 'polypeptide(L)'
;MKKIKKRKRYRLKRPAVVVSGVICAVCAVAFAGKAVSGVAEQKKQAQAAYYEAYNEEEADDRPVVCIDAGHGGSGCGADYAGAYEKDETLLIARLVKRHLESVGVKVLMTRDADTYLGLDERVEICNNCLLYTSDAAD
;
A
#
# COMPACT_ATOMS: atom_id res chain seq x y z
N MET A 1 8.38 -61.32 37.32
CA MET A 1 9.09 -60.06 37.64
C MET A 1 9.26 -59.23 36.39
N LYS A 2 8.53 -58.14 36.21
CA LYS A 2 8.61 -57.24 35.03
C LYS A 2 9.75 -56.24 35.22
N LYS A 3 10.75 -56.23 34.34
CA LYS A 3 11.86 -55.25 34.34
C LYS A 3 11.35 -53.88 33.91
N ILE A 4 11.43 -52.90 34.79
CA ILE A 4 11.10 -51.50 34.54
C ILE A 4 12.21 -50.90 33.66
N LYS A 5 11.89 -50.52 32.39
CA LYS A 5 12.80 -49.80 31.50
C LYS A 5 13.03 -48.38 32.04
N LYS A 6 14.26 -48.06 32.47
CA LYS A 6 14.68 -46.69 32.83
C LYS A 6 14.56 -45.76 31.64
N ARG A 7 13.71 -44.71 31.72
CA ARG A 7 13.65 -43.64 30.75
C ARG A 7 14.97 -42.84 30.75
N LYS A 8 15.64 -42.77 29.60
CA LYS A 8 16.80 -41.88 29.41
C LYS A 8 16.33 -40.44 29.54
N ARG A 9 16.78 -39.72 30.58
CA ARG A 9 16.62 -38.27 30.70
C ARG A 9 17.61 -37.59 29.74
N TYR A 10 17.13 -36.98 28.70
CA TYR A 10 17.94 -36.11 27.85
C TYR A 10 18.28 -34.83 28.62
N ARG A 11 19.50 -34.72 29.11
CA ARG A 11 20.02 -33.54 29.80
C ARG A 11 20.44 -32.56 28.68
N LEU A 12 19.70 -31.47 28.50
CA LEU A 12 20.07 -30.39 27.58
C LEU A 12 21.43 -29.82 28.01
N LYS A 13 22.48 -30.13 27.26
CA LYS A 13 23.88 -29.88 27.68
C LYS A 13 24.33 -28.43 27.57
N ARG A 14 23.50 -27.47 27.09
CA ARG A 14 23.87 -26.03 27.04
C ARG A 14 22.60 -25.16 27.03
N PRO A 15 21.97 -24.86 28.19
CA PRO A 15 20.79 -23.99 28.24
C PRO A 15 21.09 -22.57 27.73
N ALA A 16 22.32 -22.09 27.92
CA ALA A 16 22.72 -20.77 27.46
C ALA A 16 22.65 -20.58 25.92
N VAL A 17 22.97 -21.62 25.15
CA VAL A 17 22.92 -21.56 23.69
C VAL A 17 21.47 -21.49 23.16
N VAL A 18 20.57 -22.23 23.82
CA VAL A 18 19.14 -22.22 23.45
C VAL A 18 18.51 -20.85 23.78
N VAL A 19 18.82 -20.30 24.93
CA VAL A 19 18.32 -18.98 25.38
C VAL A 19 18.85 -17.88 24.46
N SER A 20 20.13 -17.92 24.08
CA SER A 20 20.73 -16.97 23.15
C SER A 20 20.05 -17.03 21.75
N GLY A 21 19.80 -18.23 21.24
CA GLY A 21 19.11 -18.40 19.94
C GLY A 21 17.69 -17.85 19.95
N VAL A 22 16.93 -18.03 21.02
CA VAL A 22 15.57 -17.49 21.16
C VAL A 22 15.58 -15.97 21.23
N ILE A 23 16.51 -15.36 21.98
CA ILE A 23 16.64 -13.90 22.07
C ILE A 23 16.98 -13.32 20.70
N CYS A 24 17.93 -13.91 19.95
CA CYS A 24 18.26 -13.46 18.61
C CYS A 24 17.06 -13.53 17.64
N ALA A 25 16.28 -14.60 17.71
CA ALA A 25 15.09 -14.75 16.88
C ALA A 25 14.02 -13.69 17.20
N VAL A 26 13.77 -13.42 18.48
CA VAL A 26 12.83 -12.37 18.91
C VAL A 26 13.31 -10.97 18.47
N CYS A 27 14.59 -10.68 18.62
CA CYS A 27 15.17 -9.42 18.17
C CYS A 27 15.06 -9.26 16.63
N ALA A 28 15.30 -10.31 15.87
CA ALA A 28 15.17 -10.29 14.40
C ALA A 28 13.72 -10.01 13.95
N VAL A 29 12.74 -10.64 14.60
CA VAL A 29 11.31 -10.39 14.32
C VAL A 29 10.91 -8.98 14.70
N ALA A 30 11.36 -8.46 15.85
CA ALA A 30 11.09 -7.08 16.27
C ALA A 30 11.72 -6.05 15.32
N PHE A 31 12.94 -6.32 14.84
CA PHE A 31 13.61 -5.45 13.87
C PHE A 31 12.93 -5.45 12.50
N ALA A 32 12.52 -6.63 12.02
CA ALA A 32 11.74 -6.75 10.77
C ALA A 32 10.38 -6.03 10.87
N GLY A 33 9.69 -6.15 12.00
CA GLY A 33 8.43 -5.44 12.24
C GLY A 33 8.58 -3.91 12.18
N LYS A 34 9.65 -3.36 12.77
CA LYS A 34 9.95 -1.92 12.69
C LYS A 34 10.31 -1.46 11.26
N ALA A 35 11.02 -2.29 10.50
CA ALA A 35 11.36 -1.97 9.12
C ALA A 35 10.11 -1.92 8.24
N VAL A 36 9.17 -2.86 8.40
CA VAL A 36 7.91 -2.89 7.64
C VAL A 36 7.02 -1.70 8.01
N SER A 37 6.89 -1.36 9.30
CA SER A 37 6.12 -0.19 9.74
C SER A 37 6.73 1.12 9.23
N GLY A 38 8.06 1.23 9.18
CA GLY A 38 8.75 2.39 8.62
C GLY A 38 8.48 2.61 7.14
N VAL A 39 8.42 1.54 6.34
CA VAL A 39 8.09 1.62 4.91
C VAL A 39 6.64 2.05 4.69
N ALA A 40 5.70 1.55 5.50
CA ALA A 40 4.30 1.97 5.42
C ALA A 40 4.12 3.45 5.77
N GLU A 41 4.80 3.91 6.81
CA GLU A 41 4.77 5.33 7.22
C GLU A 41 5.42 6.25 6.18
N GLN A 42 6.55 5.84 5.58
CA GLN A 42 7.15 6.57 4.47
C GLN A 42 6.23 6.68 3.24
N LYS A 43 5.50 5.61 2.90
CA LYS A 43 4.51 5.67 1.82
C LYS A 43 3.40 6.66 2.14
N LYS A 44 2.87 6.63 3.36
CA LYS A 44 1.83 7.55 3.81
C LYS A 44 2.29 9.00 3.80
N GLN A 45 3.51 9.27 4.26
CA GLN A 45 4.11 10.61 4.24
C GLN A 45 4.37 11.10 2.81
N ALA A 46 4.89 10.25 1.92
CA ALA A 46 5.10 10.59 0.52
C ALA A 46 3.77 10.89 -0.20
N GLN A 47 2.73 10.15 0.12
CA GLN A 47 1.40 10.37 -0.42
C GLN A 47 0.78 11.67 0.11
N ALA A 48 0.92 11.96 1.41
CA ALA A 48 0.47 13.22 2.00
C ALA A 48 1.21 14.42 1.38
N ALA A 49 2.54 14.33 1.24
CA ALA A 49 3.34 15.37 0.61
C ALA A 49 2.97 15.60 -0.88
N TYR A 50 2.62 14.53 -1.59
CA TYR A 50 2.11 14.64 -2.96
C TYR A 50 0.79 15.41 -3.01
N TYR A 51 -0.13 15.15 -2.07
CA TYR A 51 -1.40 15.90 -1.99
C TYR A 51 -1.19 17.35 -1.53
N GLU A 52 -0.29 17.61 -0.58
CA GLU A 52 0.04 18.98 -0.18
C GLU A 52 0.61 19.78 -1.36
N ALA A 53 1.59 19.24 -2.07
CA ALA A 53 2.17 19.89 -3.26
C ALA A 53 1.14 20.10 -4.39
N TYR A 54 0.20 19.16 -4.56
CA TYR A 54 -0.88 19.28 -5.53
C TYR A 54 -1.87 20.41 -5.17
N ASN A 55 -2.04 20.67 -3.86
CA ASN A 55 -2.97 21.66 -3.34
C ASN A 55 -2.36 23.06 -3.19
N GLU A 56 -1.03 23.19 -3.11
CA GLU A 56 -0.32 24.48 -3.04
C GLU A 56 -0.24 25.24 -4.38
N GLU A 57 -0.60 24.62 -5.51
CA GLU A 57 -0.79 25.37 -6.75
C GLU A 57 -1.97 26.33 -6.58
N GLU A 58 -1.71 27.63 -6.70
CA GLU A 58 -2.64 28.78 -6.61
C GLU A 58 -4.05 28.47 -7.12
N ALA A 59 -5.07 29.07 -6.48
CA ALA A 59 -6.50 28.91 -6.75
C ALA A 59 -6.80 28.58 -8.22
N ASP A 60 -6.87 27.28 -8.51
CA ASP A 60 -7.01 26.75 -9.86
C ASP A 60 -8.50 26.42 -10.05
N ASP A 61 -9.22 27.31 -10.71
CA ASP A 61 -10.66 27.17 -10.99
C ASP A 61 -11.00 26.01 -11.94
N ARG A 62 -10.02 25.25 -12.40
CA ARG A 62 -10.29 24.12 -13.29
C ARG A 62 -11.09 23.03 -12.56
N PRO A 63 -12.06 22.42 -13.25
CA PRO A 63 -12.79 21.28 -12.68
C PRO A 63 -11.83 20.13 -12.36
N VAL A 64 -12.03 19.49 -11.21
CA VAL A 64 -11.21 18.37 -10.73
C VAL A 64 -11.98 17.07 -10.90
N VAL A 65 -11.31 16.06 -11.44
CA VAL A 65 -11.85 14.70 -11.60
C VAL A 65 -10.91 13.69 -10.97
N CYS A 66 -11.45 12.81 -10.12
CA CYS A 66 -10.73 11.64 -9.62
C CYS A 66 -11.01 10.43 -10.52
N ILE A 67 -9.95 9.78 -11.01
CA ILE A 67 -10.05 8.53 -11.78
C ILE A 67 -9.56 7.38 -10.93
N ASP A 68 -10.43 6.40 -10.68
CA ASP A 68 -10.06 5.16 -10.01
C ASP A 68 -9.69 4.08 -11.03
N ALA A 69 -8.39 3.78 -11.12
CA ALA A 69 -7.91 2.64 -11.88
C ALA A 69 -8.07 1.36 -11.05
N GLY A 70 -9.11 0.58 -11.30
CA GLY A 70 -9.44 -0.64 -10.57
C GLY A 70 -8.29 -1.65 -10.50
N HIS A 71 -8.28 -2.50 -9.45
CA HIS A 71 -7.24 -3.50 -9.20
C HIS A 71 -5.85 -2.91 -8.99
N GLY A 72 -4.78 -3.72 -9.15
CA GLY A 72 -3.37 -3.29 -9.02
C GLY A 72 -2.56 -4.16 -8.07
N GLY A 73 -1.27 -4.23 -8.28
CA GLY A 73 -0.33 -5.02 -7.48
C GLY A 73 -0.74 -6.48 -7.39
N SER A 74 -1.00 -6.97 -6.17
CA SER A 74 -1.46 -8.34 -5.91
C SER A 74 -2.90 -8.61 -6.33
N GLY A 75 -3.72 -7.58 -6.53
CA GLY A 75 -5.11 -7.68 -7.01
C GLY A 75 -5.16 -7.60 -8.53
N CYS A 76 -5.02 -8.72 -9.21
CA CYS A 76 -4.92 -8.77 -10.68
C CYS A 76 -6.23 -8.45 -11.42
N GLY A 77 -7.39 -8.60 -10.76
CA GLY A 77 -8.67 -8.63 -11.43
C GLY A 77 -8.83 -9.90 -12.28
N ALA A 78 -9.63 -9.82 -13.32
CA ALA A 78 -9.81 -10.92 -14.29
C ALA A 78 -8.51 -11.19 -15.06
N ASP A 79 -8.28 -12.48 -15.36
CA ASP A 79 -7.20 -12.95 -16.22
C ASP A 79 -7.84 -13.55 -17.49
N TYR A 80 -7.46 -13.01 -18.62
CA TYR A 80 -7.85 -13.55 -19.92
C TYR A 80 -6.61 -13.74 -20.80
N ALA A 81 -6.22 -14.98 -21.00
CA ALA A 81 -5.08 -15.36 -21.84
C ALA A 81 -3.75 -14.63 -21.48
N GLY A 82 -3.52 -14.36 -20.19
CA GLY A 82 -2.34 -13.68 -19.70
C GLY A 82 -2.41 -12.14 -19.71
N ALA A 83 -3.53 -11.58 -20.11
CA ALA A 83 -3.82 -10.16 -19.93
C ALA A 83 -4.57 -9.97 -18.61
N TYR A 84 -4.06 -9.13 -17.72
CA TYR A 84 -4.67 -8.85 -16.43
C TYR A 84 -5.51 -7.57 -16.49
N GLU A 85 -6.69 -7.61 -15.87
CA GLU A 85 -7.59 -6.46 -15.79
C GLU A 85 -6.91 -5.24 -15.19
N LYS A 86 -6.03 -5.41 -14.21
CA LYS A 86 -5.27 -4.31 -13.60
C LYS A 86 -4.42 -3.51 -14.59
N ASP A 87 -3.87 -4.15 -15.61
CA ASP A 87 -3.01 -3.49 -16.60
C ASP A 87 -3.86 -2.71 -17.60
N GLU A 88 -4.97 -3.27 -18.03
CA GLU A 88 -5.93 -2.62 -18.91
C GLU A 88 -6.61 -1.42 -18.25
N THR A 89 -7.05 -1.57 -16.99
CA THR A 89 -7.66 -0.45 -16.26
C THR A 89 -6.69 0.70 -16.05
N LEU A 90 -5.42 0.42 -15.77
CA LEU A 90 -4.39 1.45 -15.64
C LEU A 90 -4.10 2.15 -16.97
N LEU A 91 -4.02 1.38 -18.06
CA LEU A 91 -3.82 1.95 -19.40
C LEU A 91 -4.98 2.88 -19.78
N ILE A 92 -6.22 2.43 -19.62
CA ILE A 92 -7.41 3.22 -19.92
C ILE A 92 -7.45 4.47 -19.05
N ALA A 93 -7.23 4.36 -17.75
CA ALA A 93 -7.21 5.48 -16.81
C ALA A 93 -6.20 6.55 -17.22
N ARG A 94 -4.99 6.16 -17.64
CA ARG A 94 -3.96 7.08 -18.14
C ARG A 94 -4.34 7.76 -19.46
N LEU A 95 -5.03 7.04 -20.34
CA LEU A 95 -5.53 7.63 -21.60
C LEU A 95 -6.61 8.68 -21.32
N VAL A 96 -7.56 8.36 -20.43
CA VAL A 96 -8.62 9.28 -20.02
C VAL A 96 -8.02 10.50 -19.31
N LYS A 97 -7.07 10.32 -18.39
CA LYS A 97 -6.34 11.42 -17.74
C LYS A 97 -5.77 12.38 -18.77
N ARG A 98 -4.96 11.90 -19.71
CA ARG A 98 -4.34 12.73 -20.75
C ARG A 98 -5.37 13.51 -21.59
N HIS A 99 -6.49 12.88 -21.90
CA HIS A 99 -7.55 13.54 -22.66
C HIS A 99 -8.19 14.66 -21.84
N LEU A 100 -8.56 14.41 -20.59
CA LEU A 100 -9.17 15.40 -19.70
C LEU A 100 -8.22 16.58 -19.42
N GLU A 101 -6.95 16.29 -19.15
CA GLU A 101 -5.93 17.33 -18.97
C GLU A 101 -5.75 18.20 -20.22
N SER A 102 -5.86 17.62 -21.42
CA SER A 102 -5.75 18.36 -22.67
C SER A 102 -6.90 19.34 -22.92
N VAL A 103 -8.02 19.15 -22.24
CA VAL A 103 -9.20 20.05 -22.30
C VAL A 103 -9.35 20.92 -21.06
N GLY A 104 -8.31 21.02 -20.22
CA GLY A 104 -8.26 21.93 -19.09
C GLY A 104 -8.88 21.38 -17.80
N VAL A 105 -9.09 20.08 -17.69
CA VAL A 105 -9.56 19.44 -16.46
C VAL A 105 -8.35 18.99 -15.63
N LYS A 106 -8.37 19.25 -14.33
CA LYS A 106 -7.39 18.75 -13.37
C LYS A 106 -7.73 17.30 -13.01
N VAL A 107 -6.78 16.36 -13.14
CA VAL A 107 -7.07 14.93 -12.93
C VAL A 107 -6.18 14.33 -11.88
N LEU A 108 -6.80 13.80 -10.84
CA LEU A 108 -6.16 12.93 -9.85
C LEU A 108 -6.43 11.47 -10.19
N MET A 109 -5.46 10.61 -9.98
CA MET A 109 -5.64 9.16 -10.08
C MET A 109 -5.46 8.51 -8.72
N THR A 110 -6.27 7.49 -8.41
CA THR A 110 -6.08 6.69 -7.18
C THR A 110 -4.75 5.95 -7.21
N ARG A 111 -4.34 5.47 -8.37
CA ARG A 111 -3.01 4.91 -8.64
C ARG A 111 -2.55 5.25 -10.05
N ASP A 112 -1.28 5.49 -10.21
CA ASP A 112 -0.62 5.70 -11.51
C ASP A 112 0.43 4.63 -11.83
N ALA A 113 0.56 3.62 -10.94
CA ALA A 113 1.47 2.49 -11.08
C ALA A 113 0.75 1.17 -10.78
N ASP A 114 1.44 0.04 -10.99
CA ASP A 114 0.94 -1.29 -10.59
C ASP A 114 1.05 -1.46 -9.06
N THR A 115 0.16 -0.79 -8.33
CA THR A 115 0.10 -0.77 -6.87
C THR A 115 -1.26 -1.27 -6.40
N TYR A 116 -1.28 -2.14 -5.40
CA TYR A 116 -2.51 -2.55 -4.73
C TYR A 116 -3.00 -1.42 -3.81
N LEU A 117 -4.29 -1.09 -3.95
CA LEU A 117 -5.01 -0.18 -3.04
C LEU A 117 -6.30 -0.87 -2.58
N GLY A 118 -6.54 -0.83 -1.27
CA GLY A 118 -7.80 -1.26 -0.66
C GLY A 118 -8.94 -0.32 -1.03
N LEU A 119 -10.19 -0.78 -0.88
CA LEU A 119 -11.37 0.04 -1.21
C LEU A 119 -11.43 1.32 -0.37
N ASP A 120 -11.12 1.21 0.92
CA ASP A 120 -11.13 2.37 1.83
C ASP A 120 -10.07 3.42 1.43
N GLU A 121 -8.88 2.97 1.03
CA GLU A 121 -7.82 3.85 0.55
C GLU A 121 -8.23 4.59 -0.73
N ARG A 122 -8.93 3.93 -1.66
CA ARG A 122 -9.45 4.56 -2.89
C ARG A 122 -10.47 5.64 -2.57
N VAL A 123 -11.39 5.34 -1.65
CA VAL A 123 -12.40 6.30 -1.19
C VAL A 123 -11.75 7.50 -0.50
N GLU A 124 -10.75 7.28 0.36
CA GLU A 124 -10.03 8.35 1.04
C GLU A 124 -9.32 9.27 0.03
N ILE A 125 -8.65 8.70 -0.97
CA ILE A 125 -7.99 9.44 -2.04
C ILE A 125 -8.99 10.32 -2.81
N CYS A 126 -10.12 9.75 -3.24
CA CYS A 126 -11.13 10.50 -4.00
C CYS A 126 -11.80 11.58 -3.16
N ASN A 127 -12.13 11.31 -1.89
CA ASN A 127 -12.76 12.29 -1.02
C ASN A 127 -11.82 13.46 -0.71
N ASN A 128 -10.55 13.21 -0.45
CA ASN A 128 -9.57 14.26 -0.25
C ASN A 128 -9.42 15.17 -1.49
N CYS A 129 -9.58 14.64 -2.68
CA CYS A 129 -9.61 15.41 -3.92
C CYS A 129 -10.84 16.33 -4.01
N LEU A 130 -12.01 15.84 -3.59
CA LEU A 130 -13.29 16.58 -3.72
C LEU A 130 -13.48 17.62 -2.62
N LEU A 131 -12.99 17.41 -1.41
CA LEU A 131 -13.11 18.36 -0.30
C LEU A 131 -12.38 19.68 -0.59
N TYR A 132 -11.32 19.67 -1.37
CA TYR A 132 -10.56 20.86 -1.72
C TYR A 132 -11.24 21.78 -2.74
N THR A 133 -12.19 21.25 -3.51
CA THR A 133 -12.93 22.07 -4.50
C THR A 133 -14.11 22.79 -3.90
N SER A 134 -14.61 22.37 -2.72
CA SER A 134 -15.76 23.00 -2.06
C SER A 134 -15.38 24.21 -1.22
N ASP A 135 -14.17 24.26 -0.67
CA ASP A 135 -13.70 25.35 0.18
C ASP A 135 -13.21 26.59 -0.62
N ALA A 136 -13.00 26.44 -1.92
CA ALA A 136 -12.62 27.55 -2.81
C ALA A 136 -13.83 28.32 -3.37
N ALA A 137 -15.08 27.91 -3.04
CA ALA A 137 -16.31 28.49 -3.59
C ALA A 137 -17.04 29.42 -2.63
N ASP A 138 -16.52 29.68 -1.42
CA ASP A 138 -16.99 30.65 -0.44
C ASP A 138 -16.01 31.85 -0.36
#